data_f930b252e98a2b43ea1fe1f22c6f1bfc
#
_entry.id   f930b252e98a2b43ea1fe1f22c6f1bfc
#
_cell.length_a   1.000
_cell.length_b   1.000
_cell.length_c   1.000
_cell.angle_alpha   90.00
_cell.angle_beta   90.00
_cell.angle_gamma   90.00
#
_symmetry.space_group_name_H-M   'P 1'
#
loop_
_entity.id
_entity.type
_entity.pdbx_description
1 polymer ?
#
loop_
_entity_poly.entity_id
_entity_poly.type
_entity_poly.pdbx_seq_one_letter_code
_entity_poly.pdbx_strand_id
1 'polypeptide(L)'
;MSIAEIQKKLSPILRDYGIKRAAVFGSASRGEDKPESDVDLLVDLGNQTMGMFEYMKFIERLEQGLNRKVDLVTEKGLNKFLRPYILPDLKVIYEDR
;
A
#
# COMPACT_ATOMS: atom_id res chain seq x y z
N MET A 1 -5.37 -7.82 -11.26
CA MET A 1 -5.48 -6.35 -11.20
C MET A 1 -4.13 -5.75 -11.58
N SER A 2 -4.12 -4.78 -12.49
CA SER A 2 -2.87 -4.18 -12.94
C SER A 2 -2.37 -3.12 -11.95
N ILE A 3 -1.09 -2.84 -12.01
CA ILE A 3 -0.48 -1.76 -11.19
C ILE A 3 -1.14 -0.41 -11.51
N ALA A 4 -1.40 -0.14 -12.80
CA ALA A 4 -2.06 1.10 -13.21
C ALA A 4 -3.46 1.23 -12.61
N GLU A 5 -4.19 0.13 -12.53
CA GLU A 5 -5.54 0.11 -11.95
C GLU A 5 -5.48 0.37 -10.45
N ILE A 6 -4.55 -0.27 -9.75
CA ILE A 6 -4.34 -0.04 -8.31
C ILE A 6 -3.99 1.43 -8.07
N GLN A 7 -3.07 1.96 -8.86
CA GLN A 7 -2.64 3.36 -8.75
C GLN A 7 -3.82 4.31 -8.91
N LYS A 8 -4.63 4.09 -9.94
CA LYS A 8 -5.78 4.95 -10.23
C LYS A 8 -6.79 4.94 -9.09
N LYS A 9 -7.07 3.75 -8.55
CA LYS A 9 -8.09 3.60 -7.51
C LYS A 9 -7.62 4.11 -6.15
N LEU A 10 -6.34 3.99 -5.84
CA LEU A 10 -5.83 4.34 -4.52
C LEU A 10 -5.29 5.74 -4.40
N SER A 11 -4.85 6.38 -5.49
CA SER A 11 -4.25 7.71 -5.43
C SER A 11 -5.09 8.75 -4.71
N PRO A 12 -6.42 8.85 -4.94
CA PRO A 12 -7.23 9.83 -4.21
C PRO A 12 -7.25 9.58 -2.71
N ILE A 13 -7.30 8.31 -2.31
CA ILE A 13 -7.33 7.92 -0.90
C ILE A 13 -5.99 8.24 -0.24
N LEU A 14 -4.89 7.91 -0.90
CA LEU A 14 -3.55 8.17 -0.40
C LEU A 14 -3.32 9.66 -0.23
N ARG A 15 -3.82 10.47 -1.18
CA ARG A 15 -3.75 11.93 -1.09
C ARG A 15 -4.56 12.45 0.09
N ASP A 16 -5.77 11.94 0.29
CA ASP A 16 -6.64 12.37 1.38
C ASP A 16 -6.00 12.14 2.75
N TYR A 17 -5.24 11.07 2.89
CA TYR A 17 -4.57 10.75 4.15
C TYR A 17 -3.16 11.36 4.27
N GLY A 18 -2.74 12.13 3.29
CA GLY A 18 -1.43 12.79 3.33
C GLY A 18 -0.26 11.83 3.30
N ILE A 19 -0.41 10.71 2.63
CA ILE A 19 0.66 9.71 2.52
C ILE A 19 1.80 10.28 1.67
N LYS A 20 3.03 10.07 2.10
CA LYS A 20 4.18 10.56 1.37
C LYS A 20 4.49 9.70 0.16
N ARG A 21 4.46 8.39 0.32
CA ARG A 21 4.76 7.45 -0.76
C ARG A 21 4.05 6.12 -0.49
N ALA A 22 3.65 5.45 -1.56
CA ALA A 22 3.07 4.11 -1.47
C ALA A 22 3.58 3.25 -2.61
N ALA A 23 3.80 1.98 -2.32
CA ALA A 23 4.27 1.01 -3.30
C ALA A 23 3.55 -0.32 -3.10
N VAL A 24 3.37 -1.05 -4.19
CA VAL A 24 2.83 -2.40 -4.18
C VAL A 24 3.99 -3.38 -4.20
N PHE A 25 3.87 -4.46 -3.45
CA PHE A 25 4.85 -5.56 -3.49
C PHE A 25 4.11 -6.90 -3.49
N GLY A 26 4.86 -8.00 -3.46
CA GLY A 26 4.26 -9.33 -3.43
C GLY A 26 3.64 -9.73 -4.76
N SER A 27 2.62 -10.60 -4.71
CA SER A 27 2.04 -11.18 -5.92
C SER A 27 1.45 -10.15 -6.87
N ALA A 28 0.81 -9.11 -6.33
CA ALA A 28 0.20 -8.07 -7.18
C ALA A 28 1.24 -7.32 -8.00
N SER A 29 2.44 -7.08 -7.42
CA SER A 29 3.50 -6.38 -8.15
C SER A 29 4.11 -7.21 -9.26
N ARG A 30 4.04 -8.54 -9.13
CA ARG A 30 4.55 -9.48 -10.13
C ARG A 30 3.52 -9.90 -11.16
N GLY A 31 2.26 -9.43 -11.01
CA GLY A 31 1.18 -9.83 -11.90
C GLY A 31 0.70 -11.26 -11.66
N GLU A 32 0.98 -11.81 -10.50
CA GLU A 32 0.64 -13.19 -10.14
C GLU A 32 -0.59 -13.28 -9.23
N ASP A 33 -1.19 -12.15 -8.90
CA ASP A 33 -2.30 -12.11 -7.96
C ASP A 33 -3.56 -12.74 -8.56
N LYS A 34 -4.31 -13.42 -7.68
CA LYS A 34 -5.62 -13.99 -8.01
C LYS A 34 -6.69 -13.04 -7.45
N PRO A 35 -7.95 -13.18 -7.93
CA PRO A 35 -9.03 -12.30 -7.44
C PRO A 35 -9.21 -12.30 -5.92
N GLU A 36 -8.90 -13.40 -5.24
CA GLU A 36 -9.01 -13.52 -3.80
C GLU A 36 -7.71 -13.22 -3.04
N SER A 37 -6.62 -12.89 -3.75
CA SER A 37 -5.34 -12.58 -3.11
C SER A 37 -5.38 -11.21 -2.44
N ASP A 38 -4.67 -11.07 -1.32
CA ASP A 38 -4.47 -9.78 -0.67
C ASP A 38 -3.54 -8.92 -1.52
N VAL A 39 -3.75 -7.61 -1.46
CA VAL A 39 -2.84 -6.66 -2.09
C VAL A 39 -1.89 -6.14 -1.03
N ASP A 40 -0.59 -6.36 -1.23
CA ASP A 40 0.44 -5.96 -0.29
C ASP A 40 0.92 -4.54 -0.61
N LEU A 41 0.77 -3.64 0.35
CA LEU A 41 1.14 -2.23 0.21
C LEU A 41 2.16 -1.82 1.26
N LEU A 42 3.19 -1.12 0.81
CA LEU A 42 4.15 -0.46 1.70
C LEU A 42 3.91 1.04 1.60
N VAL A 43 3.68 1.70 2.74
CA VAL A 43 3.42 3.13 2.77
C VAL A 43 4.44 3.85 3.64
N ASP A 44 4.83 5.04 3.19
CA ASP A 44 5.63 5.97 3.97
C ASP A 44 4.69 7.09 4.42
N LEU A 45 4.48 7.18 5.73
CA LEU A 45 3.61 8.19 6.32
C LEU A 45 4.27 9.57 6.42
N GLY A 46 5.57 9.65 6.10
CA GLY A 46 6.31 10.89 6.27
C GLY A 46 6.45 11.23 7.75
N ASN A 47 6.20 12.49 8.09
CA ASN A 47 6.34 12.96 9.47
C ASN A 47 5.06 12.80 10.29
N GLN A 48 3.96 12.37 9.67
CA GLN A 48 2.71 12.22 10.41
C GLN A 48 2.70 10.92 11.20
N THR A 49 1.90 10.91 12.25
CA THR A 49 1.58 9.70 13.00
C THR A 49 0.08 9.45 12.88
N MET A 50 -0.30 8.19 12.76
CA MET A 50 -1.71 7.79 12.77
C MET A 50 -2.02 7.06 14.05
N GLY A 51 -3.11 7.46 14.71
CA GLY A 51 -3.66 6.67 15.80
C GLY A 51 -4.23 5.36 15.27
N MET A 52 -4.50 4.43 16.19
CA MET A 52 -4.97 3.10 15.81
C MET A 52 -6.27 3.15 15.00
N PHE A 53 -7.24 3.95 15.45
CA PHE A 53 -8.54 4.03 14.76
C PHE A 53 -8.40 4.67 13.38
N GLU A 54 -7.58 5.68 13.25
CA GLU A 54 -7.32 6.32 11.96
C GLU A 54 -6.65 5.35 10.99
N TYR A 55 -5.69 4.57 11.49
CA TYR A 55 -4.99 3.56 10.71
C TYR A 55 -5.96 2.49 10.21
N MET A 56 -6.87 2.03 11.07
CA MET A 56 -7.87 1.03 10.70
C MET A 56 -8.83 1.57 9.65
N LYS A 57 -9.25 2.84 9.78
CA LYS A 57 -10.10 3.48 8.77
C LYS A 57 -9.39 3.62 7.44
N PHE A 58 -8.10 3.93 7.48
CA PHE A 58 -7.30 4.03 6.27
C PHE A 58 -7.27 2.71 5.52
N ILE A 59 -7.00 1.61 6.23
CA ILE A 59 -7.00 0.27 5.63
C ILE A 59 -8.38 -0.04 5.03
N GLU A 60 -9.44 0.24 5.78
CA GLU A 60 -10.80 0.00 5.33
C GLU A 60 -11.10 0.76 4.02
N ARG A 61 -10.71 2.02 3.94
CA ARG A 61 -10.91 2.80 2.71
C ARG A 61 -10.13 2.25 1.53
N LEU A 62 -8.90 1.80 1.78
CA LEU A 62 -8.09 1.17 0.72
C LEU A 62 -8.76 -0.11 0.23
N GLU A 63 -9.26 -0.93 1.16
CA GLU A 63 -9.95 -2.17 0.80
C GLU A 63 -11.24 -1.90 0.02
N GLN A 64 -12.00 -0.89 0.42
CA GLN A 64 -13.20 -0.49 -0.30
C GLN A 64 -12.86 0.02 -1.70
N GLY A 65 -11.78 0.80 -1.81
CA GLY A 65 -11.35 1.34 -3.10
C GLY A 65 -10.95 0.26 -4.09
N LEU A 66 -10.33 -0.81 -3.61
CA LEU A 66 -9.88 -1.92 -4.46
C LEU A 66 -10.90 -3.06 -4.54
N ASN A 67 -11.87 -3.09 -3.63
CA ASN A 67 -12.75 -4.24 -3.44
C ASN A 67 -11.94 -5.52 -3.19
N ARG A 68 -10.88 -5.40 -2.40
CA ARG A 68 -9.96 -6.49 -2.06
C ARG A 68 -9.34 -6.22 -0.70
N LYS A 69 -8.91 -7.29 -0.04
CA LYS A 69 -8.17 -7.14 1.20
C LYS A 69 -6.79 -6.54 0.95
N VAL A 70 -6.36 -5.67 1.86
CA VAL A 70 -5.08 -4.99 1.78
C VAL A 70 -4.24 -5.37 2.99
N ASP A 71 -3.03 -5.83 2.75
CA ASP A 71 -2.03 -6.06 3.78
C ASP A 71 -1.10 -4.84 3.80
N LEU A 72 -1.28 -3.99 4.79
CA LEU A 72 -0.61 -2.70 4.85
C LEU A 72 0.60 -2.75 5.79
N VAL A 73 1.75 -2.36 5.26
CA VAL A 73 2.99 -2.27 6.03
C VAL A 73 3.51 -0.84 5.93
N THR A 74 3.91 -0.26 7.06
CA THR A 74 4.55 1.07 7.04
C THR A 74 6.06 0.91 6.90
N GLU A 75 6.70 1.89 6.26
CA GLU A 75 8.16 1.85 6.12
C GLU A 75 8.87 1.80 7.46
N LYS A 76 8.39 2.57 8.44
CA LYS A 76 8.99 2.59 9.77
C LYS A 76 8.80 1.29 10.53
N GLY A 77 7.69 0.59 10.26
CA GLY A 77 7.41 -0.69 10.89
C GLY A 77 8.01 -1.89 10.18
N LEU A 78 8.65 -1.66 9.04
CA LEU A 78 9.19 -2.76 8.25
C LEU A 78 10.43 -3.35 8.92
N ASN A 79 10.36 -4.65 9.23
CA ASN A 79 11.47 -5.38 9.80
C ASN A 79 12.63 -5.44 8.80
N LYS A 80 13.83 -5.08 9.24
CA LYS A 80 15.01 -5.07 8.38
C LYS A 80 15.32 -6.43 7.76
N PHE A 81 14.92 -7.51 8.41
CA PHE A 81 15.13 -8.85 7.89
C PHE A 81 14.21 -9.19 6.73
N LEU A 82 13.07 -8.49 6.63
CA LEU A 82 12.13 -8.68 5.53
C LEU A 82 12.43 -7.79 4.32
N ARG A 83 13.22 -6.75 4.51
CA ARG A 83 13.53 -5.81 3.42
C ARG A 83 14.08 -6.47 2.17
N PRO A 84 15.04 -7.41 2.25
CA PRO A 84 15.58 -8.03 1.03
C PRO A 84 14.54 -8.79 0.21
N TYR A 85 13.45 -9.25 0.88
CA TYR A 85 12.39 -9.99 0.21
C TYR A 85 11.34 -9.09 -0.40
N ILE A 86 11.19 -7.87 0.11
CA ILE A 86 10.16 -6.93 -0.30
C ILE A 86 10.67 -5.94 -1.34
N LEU A 87 11.86 -5.39 -1.14
CA LEU A 87 12.40 -4.32 -1.99
C LEU A 87 12.51 -4.68 -3.46
N PRO A 88 12.93 -5.90 -3.86
CA PRO A 88 13.05 -6.23 -5.28
C PRO A 88 11.73 -6.16 -6.04
N ASP A 89 10.61 -6.36 -5.35
CA ASP A 89 9.28 -6.40 -5.96
C ASP A 89 8.53 -5.07 -5.89
N LEU A 90 9.11 -4.05 -5.25
CA LEU A 90 8.41 -2.78 -5.03
C LEU A 90 8.10 -2.06 -6.34
N LYS A 91 6.83 -1.67 -6.50
CA LYS A 91 6.37 -0.83 -7.60
C LYS A 91 5.68 0.39 -6.99
N VAL A 92 6.32 1.55 -7.10
CA VAL A 92 5.77 2.78 -6.55
C VAL A 92 4.51 3.15 -7.32
N ILE A 93 3.41 3.39 -6.59
CA ILE A 93 2.14 3.78 -7.20
C ILE A 93 1.73 5.21 -6.84
N TYR A 94 2.33 5.79 -5.81
CA TYR A 94 1.99 7.13 -5.37
C TYR A 94 3.20 7.78 -4.70
N GLU A 95 3.41 9.04 -5.02
CA GLU A 95 4.48 9.82 -4.40
C GLU A 95 4.02 11.28 -4.35
N ASP A 96 4.00 11.85 -3.14
CA ASP A 96 3.68 13.25 -2.93
C ASP A 96 4.96 14.06 -3.08
N ARG A 97 4.93 15.01 -3.98
CA ARG A 97 6.11 15.83 -4.30
C ARG A 97 5.93 17.26 -3.81
#